data_5749590f8a79455d971a890ef86c5f29
#
_entry.id   5749590f8a79455d971a890ef86c5f29
#
_cell.length_a   1.000
_cell.length_b   1.000
_cell.length_c   1.000
_cell.angle_alpha   90.00
_cell.angle_beta   90.00
_cell.angle_gamma   90.00
#
_symmetry.space_group_name_H-M   'P 1'
#
loop_
_entity.id
_entity.type
_entity.pdbx_description
1 polymer ?
#
loop_
_entity_poly.entity_id
_entity_poly.type
_entity_poly.pdbx_seq_one_letter_code
_entity_poly.pdbx_strand_id
1 'polypeptide(L)'
;AKKSEIKVSEEDEVVLDGNRISQAPEFVYYLLHKPAGYVSATEDKRDKTVMELVASDRKGLFPVGRLDKDTEGLLLITDDGALAHELLSPKKHVDKTYYAVTDGCMTKEDVQRFADGLEIGEKNPTMPAKLEILSTRKVEETELEQYPSGWSSEIQLTIKEGKFHQVKRMT
;
A
#
# COMPACT_ATOMS: atom_id res chain seq x y z
N ALA A 1 -1.60 -40.59 -36.27
CA ALA A 1 -2.06 -39.50 -35.40
C ALA A 1 -1.57 -38.17 -35.95
N LYS A 2 -2.44 -37.37 -36.53
CA LYS A 2 -2.08 -36.00 -36.93
C LYS A 2 -1.99 -35.17 -35.67
N LYS A 3 -0.83 -34.64 -35.36
CA LYS A 3 -0.68 -33.51 -34.41
C LYS A 3 -1.34 -32.32 -35.03
N SER A 4 -2.46 -31.90 -34.53
CA SER A 4 -3.08 -30.63 -34.88
C SER A 4 -2.70 -29.58 -33.82
N GLU A 5 -1.56 -28.94 -34.00
CA GLU A 5 -1.22 -27.72 -33.31
C GLU A 5 -1.74 -26.58 -34.17
N ILE A 6 -2.95 -26.10 -33.89
CA ILE A 6 -3.49 -24.86 -34.49
C ILE A 6 -3.04 -23.73 -33.57
N LYS A 7 -2.23 -22.82 -34.09
CA LYS A 7 -1.91 -21.57 -33.39
C LYS A 7 -3.10 -20.62 -33.51
N VAL A 8 -3.59 -20.13 -32.39
CA VAL A 8 -4.64 -19.13 -32.33
C VAL A 8 -4.02 -17.77 -31.95
N SER A 9 -4.54 -16.71 -32.53
CA SER A 9 -4.21 -15.32 -32.23
C SER A 9 -5.23 -14.73 -31.25
N GLU A 10 -5.00 -13.52 -30.77
CA GLU A 10 -5.93 -12.80 -29.90
C GLU A 10 -7.26 -12.45 -30.61
N GLU A 11 -7.26 -12.43 -31.95
CA GLU A 11 -8.43 -12.12 -32.77
C GLU A 11 -9.29 -13.38 -33.06
N ASP A 12 -8.77 -14.57 -32.76
CA ASP A 12 -9.46 -15.82 -33.02
C ASP A 12 -10.48 -16.14 -31.93
N GLU A 13 -11.68 -16.53 -32.37
CA GLU A 13 -12.72 -17.03 -31.46
C GLU A 13 -12.56 -18.55 -31.26
N VAL A 14 -12.31 -18.97 -30.03
CA VAL A 14 -12.22 -20.37 -29.66
C VAL A 14 -13.53 -20.78 -28.96
N VAL A 15 -14.20 -21.79 -29.52
CA VAL A 15 -15.44 -22.36 -28.97
C VAL A 15 -15.23 -23.83 -28.66
N LEU A 16 -15.56 -24.25 -27.41
CA LEU A 16 -15.58 -25.66 -26.99
C LEU A 16 -16.99 -26.00 -26.54
N ASP A 17 -17.58 -27.04 -27.15
CA ASP A 17 -18.93 -27.54 -26.85
C ASP A 17 -20.00 -26.42 -26.85
N GLY A 18 -19.90 -25.49 -27.82
CA GLY A 18 -20.82 -24.37 -27.96
C GLY A 18 -20.56 -23.18 -26.99
N ASN A 19 -19.60 -23.30 -26.10
CA ASN A 19 -19.22 -22.24 -25.19
C ASN A 19 -17.96 -21.53 -25.68
N ARG A 20 -18.01 -20.21 -25.74
CA ARG A 20 -16.85 -19.40 -26.07
C ARG A 20 -15.81 -19.48 -24.95
N ILE A 21 -14.60 -19.87 -25.29
CA ILE A 21 -13.46 -19.86 -24.36
C ILE A 21 -12.77 -18.51 -24.56
N SER A 22 -12.81 -17.65 -23.53
CA SER A 22 -11.95 -16.47 -23.49
C SER A 22 -10.56 -16.88 -23.00
N GLN A 23 -9.51 -16.30 -23.56
CA GLN A 23 -8.20 -16.41 -22.94
C GLN A 23 -8.26 -15.77 -21.53
N ALA A 24 -7.74 -16.49 -20.54
CA ALA A 24 -7.54 -15.86 -19.24
C ALA A 24 -6.57 -14.68 -19.41
N PRO A 25 -6.79 -13.54 -18.76
CA PRO A 25 -5.86 -12.43 -18.80
C PRO A 25 -4.48 -12.88 -18.33
N GLU A 26 -3.43 -12.36 -18.96
CA GLU A 26 -2.05 -12.68 -18.60
C GLU A 26 -1.80 -12.41 -17.12
N PHE A 27 -2.22 -11.24 -16.64
CA PHE A 27 -2.17 -10.84 -15.23
C PHE A 27 -3.53 -10.37 -14.74
N VAL A 28 -3.69 -10.40 -13.41
CA VAL A 28 -4.88 -9.85 -12.75
C VAL A 28 -4.48 -8.82 -11.70
N TYR A 29 -5.37 -7.84 -11.49
CA TYR A 29 -5.14 -6.71 -10.61
C TYR A 29 -6.37 -6.48 -9.74
N TYR A 30 -6.19 -6.59 -8.42
CA TYR A 30 -7.23 -6.30 -7.43
C TYR A 30 -6.83 -5.09 -6.61
N LEU A 31 -7.69 -4.11 -6.54
CA LEU A 31 -7.55 -2.98 -5.62
C LEU A 31 -8.31 -3.31 -4.35
N LEU A 32 -7.59 -3.55 -3.27
CA LEU A 32 -8.15 -3.83 -1.97
C LEU A 32 -8.12 -2.56 -1.12
N HIS A 33 -9.27 -2.17 -0.54
CA HIS A 33 -9.28 -1.32 0.63
C HIS A 33 -8.97 -2.20 1.83
N LYS A 34 -7.68 -2.28 2.20
CA LYS A 34 -7.23 -3.12 3.32
C LYS A 34 -7.82 -2.60 4.63
N PRO A 35 -8.54 -3.41 5.40
CA PRO A 35 -8.96 -3.05 6.74
C PRO A 35 -7.83 -3.25 7.74
N ALA A 36 -7.95 -2.65 8.93
CA ALA A 36 -7.10 -2.97 10.08
C ALA A 36 -7.23 -4.46 10.49
N GLY A 37 -6.19 -4.99 11.11
CA GLY A 37 -6.16 -6.37 11.63
C GLY A 37 -5.59 -7.42 10.70
N TYR A 38 -5.31 -7.09 9.44
CA TYR A 38 -4.72 -8.00 8.44
C TYR A 38 -3.29 -7.61 8.11
N VAL A 39 -2.41 -8.59 7.98
CA VAL A 39 -1.03 -8.37 7.52
C VAL A 39 -0.93 -8.43 6.00
N SER A 40 -0.10 -7.58 5.42
CA SER A 40 0.19 -7.56 3.97
C SER A 40 1.20 -8.65 3.63
N ALA A 41 0.75 -9.90 3.65
CA ALA A 41 1.53 -11.09 3.33
C ALA A 41 0.68 -12.11 2.57
N THR A 42 1.33 -13.01 1.84
CA THR A 42 0.65 -14.14 1.18
C THR A 42 0.26 -15.21 2.18
N GLU A 43 1.10 -15.44 3.19
CA GLU A 43 0.88 -16.40 4.26
C GLU A 43 1.44 -15.84 5.57
N ASP A 44 0.80 -16.15 6.68
CA ASP A 44 1.30 -15.88 8.03
C ASP A 44 0.82 -16.98 8.99
N LYS A 45 1.64 -17.32 10.00
CA LYS A 45 1.32 -18.41 10.95
C LYS A 45 0.43 -17.97 12.11
N ARG A 46 0.34 -16.68 12.36
CA ARG A 46 -0.33 -16.10 13.55
C ARG A 46 -1.44 -15.16 13.20
N ASP A 47 -1.25 -14.40 12.12
CA ASP A 47 -2.13 -13.30 11.76
C ASP A 47 -2.90 -13.60 10.47
N LYS A 48 -4.12 -13.08 10.38
CA LYS A 48 -4.90 -13.07 9.14
C LYS A 48 -4.18 -12.27 8.08
N THR A 49 -4.16 -12.79 6.86
CA THR A 49 -3.52 -12.11 5.74
C THR A 49 -4.53 -11.45 4.84
N VAL A 50 -4.09 -10.45 4.09
CA VAL A 50 -4.90 -9.76 3.08
C VAL A 50 -5.41 -10.71 1.99
N MET A 51 -4.78 -11.87 1.81
CA MET A 51 -5.20 -12.87 0.82
C MET A 51 -6.55 -13.51 1.17
N GLU A 52 -6.93 -13.54 2.45
CA GLU A 52 -8.24 -14.03 2.89
C GLU A 52 -9.40 -13.12 2.44
N LEU A 53 -9.10 -11.88 2.05
CA LEU A 53 -10.06 -10.89 1.59
C LEU A 53 -10.28 -10.91 0.08
N VAL A 54 -9.46 -11.67 -0.65
CA VAL A 54 -9.51 -11.73 -2.12
C VAL A 54 -10.23 -13.00 -2.55
N ALA A 55 -11.45 -12.86 -3.03
CA ALA A 55 -12.22 -13.97 -3.59
C ALA A 55 -11.73 -14.25 -5.03
N SER A 56 -10.69 -15.08 -5.16
CA SER A 56 -10.12 -15.46 -6.45
C SER A 56 -9.46 -16.84 -6.39
N ASP A 57 -9.70 -17.65 -7.42
CA ASP A 57 -9.00 -18.92 -7.62
C ASP A 57 -7.65 -18.77 -8.34
N ARG A 58 -7.27 -17.54 -8.68
CA ARG A 58 -6.00 -17.22 -9.34
C ARG A 58 -4.83 -17.54 -8.43
N LYS A 59 -3.90 -18.36 -8.91
CA LYS A 59 -2.68 -18.72 -8.18
C LYS A 59 -1.60 -17.65 -8.39
N GLY A 60 -0.68 -17.56 -7.42
CA GLY A 60 0.46 -16.66 -7.53
C GLY A 60 0.17 -15.19 -7.20
N LEU A 61 -1.00 -14.89 -6.66
CA LEU A 61 -1.32 -13.55 -6.19
C LEU A 61 -0.49 -13.16 -4.97
N PHE A 62 -0.08 -11.90 -4.93
CA PHE A 62 0.63 -11.33 -3.78
C PHE A 62 0.32 -9.83 -3.63
N PRO A 63 0.42 -9.27 -2.42
CA PRO A 63 0.26 -7.85 -2.19
C PRO A 63 1.47 -7.05 -2.68
N VAL A 64 1.23 -5.95 -3.39
CA VAL A 64 2.26 -5.02 -3.85
C VAL A 64 2.54 -3.99 -2.77
N GLY A 65 3.60 -4.22 -2.02
CA GLY A 65 3.95 -3.44 -0.84
C GLY A 65 3.33 -3.99 0.44
N ARG A 66 3.61 -3.30 1.54
CA ARG A 66 3.20 -3.73 2.87
C ARG A 66 2.69 -2.54 3.67
N LEU A 67 1.39 -2.51 3.87
CA LEU A 67 0.76 -1.70 4.91
C LEU A 67 0.87 -2.46 6.24
N ASP A 68 1.09 -1.74 7.33
CA ASP A 68 1.12 -2.31 8.67
C ASP A 68 -0.22 -2.97 9.01
N LYS A 69 -0.24 -3.87 10.00
CA LYS A 69 -1.44 -4.62 10.39
C LYS A 69 -2.62 -3.71 10.72
N ASP A 70 -2.38 -2.62 11.38
CA ASP A 70 -3.36 -1.62 11.82
C ASP A 70 -3.56 -0.46 10.83
N THR A 71 -2.74 -0.38 9.77
CA THR A 71 -2.91 0.61 8.70
C THR A 71 -4.01 0.15 7.73
N GLU A 72 -4.88 1.08 7.37
CA GLU A 72 -5.95 0.87 6.40
C GLU A 72 -5.65 1.55 5.07
N GLY A 73 -6.35 1.17 4.02
CA GLY A 73 -6.31 1.87 2.73
C GLY A 73 -5.93 1.02 1.54
N LEU A 74 -5.49 1.70 0.48
CA LEU A 74 -5.27 1.09 -0.82
C LEU A 74 -4.09 0.12 -0.82
N LEU A 75 -4.37 -1.13 -1.19
CA LEU A 75 -3.37 -2.16 -1.42
C LEU A 75 -3.65 -2.85 -2.76
N LEU A 76 -2.67 -2.86 -3.65
CA LEU A 76 -2.75 -3.61 -4.90
C LEU A 76 -2.36 -5.07 -4.65
N ILE A 77 -3.16 -6.00 -5.19
CA ILE A 77 -2.87 -7.44 -5.20
C ILE A 77 -2.86 -7.92 -6.64
N THR A 78 -1.81 -8.59 -7.05
CA THR A 78 -1.62 -9.04 -8.43
C THR A 78 -0.68 -10.25 -8.50
N ASP A 79 -0.60 -10.89 -9.66
CA ASP A 79 0.43 -11.86 -10.03
C ASP A 79 1.46 -11.28 -11.02
N ASP A 80 1.39 -9.97 -11.32
CA ASP A 80 2.35 -9.24 -12.16
C ASP A 80 3.57 -8.81 -11.33
N GLY A 81 4.61 -9.65 -11.34
CA GLY A 81 5.87 -9.36 -10.65
C GLY A 81 6.64 -8.18 -11.27
N ALA A 82 6.50 -7.94 -12.57
CA ALA A 82 7.19 -6.84 -13.24
C ALA A 82 6.62 -5.49 -12.80
N LEU A 83 5.29 -5.34 -12.81
CA LEU A 83 4.62 -4.14 -12.30
C LEU A 83 4.93 -3.92 -10.82
N ALA A 84 4.87 -4.98 -10.00
CA ALA A 84 5.19 -4.87 -8.59
C ALA A 84 6.61 -4.35 -8.35
N HIS A 85 7.58 -4.85 -9.11
CA HIS A 85 8.97 -4.37 -9.06
C HIS A 85 9.09 -2.90 -9.45
N GLU A 86 8.38 -2.45 -10.48
CA GLU A 86 8.34 -1.04 -10.90
C GLU A 86 7.79 -0.14 -9.79
N LEU A 87 6.68 -0.55 -9.17
CA LEU A 87 6.01 0.25 -8.12
C LEU A 87 6.79 0.28 -6.79
N LEU A 88 7.50 -0.80 -6.45
CA LEU A 88 8.19 -0.93 -5.16
C LEU A 88 9.67 -0.54 -5.23
N SER A 89 10.26 -0.47 -6.41
CA SER A 89 11.68 -0.16 -6.56
C SER A 89 12.02 1.22 -6.00
N PRO A 90 12.96 1.33 -5.05
CA PRO A 90 13.39 2.62 -4.52
C PRO A 90 13.93 3.59 -5.59
N LYS A 91 14.43 3.04 -6.71
CA LYS A 91 14.96 3.84 -7.82
C LYS A 91 13.88 4.53 -8.65
N LYS A 92 12.64 4.04 -8.58
CA LYS A 92 11.51 4.61 -9.34
C LYS A 92 10.82 5.75 -8.59
N HIS A 93 11.06 5.88 -7.28
CA HIS A 93 10.54 6.96 -6.45
C HIS A 93 9.02 7.19 -6.59
N VAL A 94 8.26 6.08 -6.67
CA VAL A 94 6.80 6.16 -6.76
C VAL A 94 6.24 6.74 -5.46
N ASP A 95 5.49 7.81 -5.59
CA ASP A 95 4.86 8.51 -4.47
C ASP A 95 3.83 7.62 -3.77
N LYS A 96 3.88 7.63 -2.45
CA LYS A 96 2.90 6.98 -1.57
C LYS A 96 2.40 8.01 -0.58
N THR A 97 1.12 8.33 -0.67
CA THR A 97 0.49 9.34 0.18
C THR A 97 -0.34 8.67 1.26
N TYR A 98 -0.11 9.07 2.49
CA TYR A 98 -0.79 8.59 3.68
C TYR A 98 -1.54 9.74 4.34
N TYR A 99 -2.75 9.45 4.81
CA TYR A 99 -3.46 10.30 5.75
C TYR A 99 -3.15 9.81 7.17
N ALA A 100 -2.87 10.71 8.08
CA ALA A 100 -2.66 10.37 9.48
C ALA A 100 -3.23 11.46 10.39
N VAL A 101 -3.62 11.03 11.59
CA VAL A 101 -3.94 11.92 12.71
C VAL A 101 -2.86 11.70 13.77
N THR A 102 -2.20 12.78 14.17
CA THR A 102 -1.04 12.74 15.07
C THR A 102 -1.35 13.44 16.39
N ASP A 103 -0.69 12.99 17.45
CA ASP A 103 -0.62 13.72 18.71
C ASP A 103 0.42 14.84 18.55
N GLY A 104 -0.01 16.09 18.64
CA GLY A 104 0.85 17.26 18.53
C GLY A 104 0.31 18.35 17.61
N CYS A 105 0.87 19.55 17.80
CA CYS A 105 0.62 20.73 16.98
C CYS A 105 1.63 20.77 15.84
N MET A 106 1.29 20.21 14.68
CA MET A 106 2.14 20.31 13.48
C MET A 106 2.20 21.74 12.98
N THR A 107 3.39 22.19 12.60
CA THR A 107 3.70 23.56 12.22
C THR A 107 4.41 23.65 10.86
N LYS A 108 4.65 24.86 10.39
CA LYS A 108 5.43 25.09 9.15
C LYS A 108 6.88 24.65 9.27
N GLU A 109 7.44 24.69 10.48
CA GLU A 109 8.77 24.21 10.78
C GLU A 109 8.86 22.68 10.57
N ASP A 110 7.80 21.97 10.94
CA ASP A 110 7.73 20.51 10.70
C ASP A 110 7.66 20.21 9.20
N VAL A 111 6.91 20.98 8.41
CA VAL A 111 6.90 20.83 6.94
C VAL A 111 8.31 20.92 6.36
N GLN A 112 9.13 21.84 6.84
CA GLN A 112 10.52 21.96 6.39
C GLN A 112 11.37 20.78 6.86
N ARG A 113 11.25 20.36 8.12
CA ARG A 113 11.99 19.20 8.66
C ARG A 113 11.71 17.93 7.86
N PHE A 114 10.45 17.69 7.49
CA PHE A 114 10.08 16.55 6.65
C PHE A 114 10.67 16.65 5.24
N ALA A 115 10.71 17.86 4.66
CA ALA A 115 11.34 18.10 3.36
C ALA A 115 12.85 17.92 3.37
N ASP A 116 13.52 18.15 4.51
CA ASP A 116 14.96 17.95 4.68
C ASP A 116 15.31 16.48 4.98
N GLY A 117 14.33 15.69 5.43
CA GLY A 117 14.50 14.31 5.88
C GLY A 117 14.71 14.22 7.40
N LEU A 118 14.16 13.15 7.98
CA LEU A 118 14.13 12.92 9.43
C LEU A 118 15.02 11.75 9.84
N GLU A 119 15.66 11.89 10.99
CA GLU A 119 16.28 10.76 11.67
C GLU A 119 15.21 9.98 12.43
N ILE A 120 14.97 8.74 11.99
CA ILE A 120 13.95 7.86 12.57
C ILE A 120 14.58 6.61 13.21
N GLY A 121 15.84 6.72 13.67
CA GLY A 121 16.60 5.62 14.28
C GLY A 121 17.10 4.58 13.26
N GLU A 122 17.20 4.94 12.00
CA GLU A 122 17.84 4.17 10.94
C GLU A 122 19.28 4.70 10.70
N LYS A 123 20.10 3.92 9.98
CA LYS A 123 21.47 4.32 9.63
C LYS A 123 21.53 5.66 8.87
N ASN A 124 20.54 5.90 8.02
CA ASN A 124 20.43 7.12 7.22
C ASN A 124 19.09 7.80 7.50
N PRO A 125 19.00 9.12 7.44
CA PRO A 125 17.74 9.84 7.49
C PRO A 125 16.73 9.33 6.44
N THR A 126 15.49 9.71 6.57
CA THR A 126 14.49 9.48 5.53
C THR A 126 14.84 10.30 4.28
N MET A 127 14.37 9.82 3.13
CA MET A 127 14.32 10.70 1.96
C MET A 127 13.40 11.89 2.24
N PRO A 128 13.62 13.03 1.53
CA PRO A 128 12.69 14.14 1.55
C PRO A 128 11.24 13.69 1.38
N ALA A 129 10.38 14.14 2.28
CA ALA A 129 8.97 13.84 2.28
C ALA A 129 8.14 15.13 2.18
N LYS A 130 6.97 15.05 1.53
CA LYS A 130 6.03 16.17 1.47
C LYS A 130 5.02 16.01 2.59
N LEU A 131 5.06 16.92 3.56
CA LEU A 131 4.05 17.04 4.61
C LEU A 131 3.06 18.15 4.24
N GLU A 132 1.77 17.84 4.30
CA GLU A 132 0.67 18.79 4.17
C GLU A 132 -0.17 18.73 5.43
N ILE A 133 -0.28 19.85 6.14
CA ILE A 133 -1.09 19.97 7.35
C ILE A 133 -2.50 20.34 6.92
N LEU A 134 -3.46 19.46 7.12
CA LEU A 134 -4.85 19.65 6.74
C LEU A 134 -5.60 20.43 7.81
N SER A 135 -5.38 20.07 9.07
CA SER A 135 -5.96 20.77 10.22
C SER A 135 -5.09 20.59 11.46
N THR A 136 -5.21 21.52 12.39
CA THR A 136 -4.63 21.42 13.73
C THR A 136 -5.62 22.00 14.73
N ARG A 137 -5.91 21.27 15.81
CA ARG A 137 -6.83 21.70 16.83
C ARG A 137 -6.34 21.38 18.23
N LYS A 138 -6.77 22.16 19.20
CA LYS A 138 -6.71 21.74 20.61
C LYS A 138 -7.73 20.64 20.84
N VAL A 139 -7.37 19.67 21.63
CA VAL A 139 -8.28 18.60 22.03
C VAL A 139 -9.00 18.96 23.34
N GLU A 140 -10.12 18.30 23.59
CA GLU A 140 -10.85 18.42 24.85
C GLU A 140 -10.26 17.50 25.92
N GLU A 141 -10.59 17.74 27.20
CA GLU A 141 -10.09 16.93 28.31
C GLU A 141 -10.40 15.43 28.16
N THR A 142 -11.52 15.10 27.54
CA THR A 142 -11.93 13.70 27.27
C THR A 142 -11.06 12.99 26.24
N GLU A 143 -10.30 13.73 25.44
CA GLU A 143 -9.42 13.22 24.38
C GLU A 143 -7.94 13.14 24.82
N LEU A 144 -7.59 13.65 26.02
CA LEU A 144 -6.20 13.72 26.49
C LEU A 144 -5.52 12.34 26.66
N GLU A 145 -6.28 11.27 26.83
CA GLU A 145 -5.72 9.91 26.85
C GLU A 145 -5.15 9.53 25.46
N GLN A 146 -5.84 9.93 24.41
CA GLN A 146 -5.44 9.68 23.03
C GLN A 146 -4.41 10.71 22.51
N TYR A 147 -4.51 11.97 22.95
CA TYR A 147 -3.67 13.08 22.54
C TYR A 147 -3.06 13.80 23.75
N PRO A 148 -2.05 13.19 24.38
CA PRO A 148 -1.44 13.72 25.61
C PRO A 148 -0.82 15.11 25.48
N SER A 149 -0.43 15.54 24.26
CA SER A 149 0.09 16.87 24.01
C SER A 149 -0.95 17.99 24.17
N GLY A 150 -2.23 17.64 24.21
CA GLY A 150 -3.35 18.58 24.19
C GLY A 150 -3.67 19.11 22.78
N TRP A 151 -3.06 18.55 21.76
CA TRP A 151 -3.25 18.92 20.36
C TRP A 151 -3.41 17.71 19.48
N SER A 152 -4.16 17.87 18.37
CA SER A 152 -4.27 16.89 17.31
C SER A 152 -4.07 17.57 15.96
N SER A 153 -3.29 16.96 15.08
CA SER A 153 -3.11 17.43 13.70
C SER A 153 -3.49 16.34 12.71
N GLU A 154 -4.28 16.72 11.72
CA GLU A 154 -4.57 15.89 10.55
C GLU A 154 -3.60 16.26 9.45
N ILE A 155 -2.98 15.26 8.86
CA ILE A 155 -1.93 15.46 7.86
C ILE A 155 -2.07 14.55 6.65
N GLN A 156 -1.52 14.99 5.52
CA GLN A 156 -1.14 14.12 4.42
C GLN A 156 0.39 14.08 4.31
N LEU A 157 0.93 12.88 4.29
CA LEU A 157 2.36 12.63 4.18
C LEU A 157 2.65 11.82 2.92
N THR A 158 3.40 12.40 1.98
CA THR A 158 3.86 11.72 0.77
C THR A 158 5.33 11.35 0.90
N ILE A 159 5.62 10.06 0.76
CA ILE A 159 6.97 9.48 0.82
C ILE A 159 7.29 8.71 -0.47
N LYS A 160 8.58 8.55 -0.78
CA LYS A 160 9.10 7.85 -1.98
C LYS A 160 9.82 6.55 -1.66
N GLU A 161 9.90 6.19 -0.41
CA GLU A 161 10.55 4.98 0.12
C GLU A 161 9.58 4.21 1.03
N GLY A 162 10.06 3.15 1.69
CA GLY A 162 9.23 2.36 2.61
C GLY A 162 10.11 1.69 3.65
N LYS A 163 10.57 2.45 4.66
CA LYS A 163 11.27 1.90 5.84
C LYS A 163 10.24 1.26 6.78
N PHE A 164 10.72 0.43 7.70
CA PHE A 164 9.88 -0.23 8.69
C PHE A 164 9.09 0.79 9.54
N HIS A 165 7.77 0.71 9.52
CA HIS A 165 6.83 1.62 10.20
C HIS A 165 7.16 3.10 9.96
N GLN A 166 7.56 3.45 8.74
CA GLN A 166 8.16 4.75 8.44
C GLN A 166 7.24 5.91 8.81
N VAL A 167 5.98 5.89 8.36
CA VAL A 167 5.02 6.98 8.64
C VAL A 167 4.86 7.18 10.14
N LYS A 168 4.62 6.11 10.91
CA LYS A 168 4.46 6.16 12.37
C LYS A 168 5.68 6.66 13.13
N ARG A 169 6.87 6.48 12.56
CA ARG A 169 8.14 6.93 13.16
C ARG A 169 8.51 8.34 12.76
N MET A 170 7.88 8.87 11.72
CA MET A 170 8.03 10.25 11.27
C MET A 170 7.07 11.20 11.97
N THR A 171 5.92 10.69 12.42
CA THR A 171 4.86 11.43 13.11
C THR A 171 4.87 11.18 14.60
#